data_56cb91a28eb1eb67ac59d1f2f1afbb72
#
_entry.id   56cb91a28eb1eb67ac59d1f2f1afbb72
#
_cell.length_a   1.000
_cell.length_b   1.000
_cell.length_c   1.000
_cell.angle_alpha   90.00
_cell.angle_beta   90.00
_cell.angle_gamma   90.00
#
_symmetry.space_group_name_H-M   'P 1'
#
loop_
_entity.id
_entity.type
_entity.pdbx_description
1 polymer ?
#
loop_
_entity_poly.entity_id
_entity_poly.type
_entity_poly.pdbx_seq_one_letter_code
_entity_poly.pdbx_strand_id
1 'polypeptide(L)'
;MLYAQVHLTLPAWVHDHVDSSQRYDDDAAKVALAIELSRLNVEARSGGPFGAAVFGPDDRIIAVGVNRVVPHATSLAHAENMAYMLAQQRLQTPRLNDVLKPVTLATSSQPCCQCYGATVWAGIDRLLIGARAEDVMALTEFDEGPLPADWVGELERRGIAVVRDLLREDACAVLRAYGEAGGDHY
;
A
#
# COMPACT_ATOMS: atom_id res chain seq x y z
N MET A 1 12.12 31.83 -4.21
CA MET A 1 12.36 31.07 -2.97
C MET A 1 12.13 29.60 -3.30
N LEU A 2 13.03 28.69 -2.88
CA LEU A 2 12.85 27.25 -3.08
C LEU A 2 12.01 26.66 -1.93
N TYR A 3 11.17 25.68 -2.25
CA TYR A 3 10.51 24.89 -1.22
C TYR A 3 11.54 24.01 -0.50
N ALA A 4 11.53 24.03 0.83
CA ALA A 4 12.50 23.31 1.66
C ALA A 4 11.86 22.10 2.40
N GLN A 5 10.55 21.96 2.33
CA GLN A 5 9.81 20.92 3.04
C GLN A 5 8.68 20.37 2.16
N VAL A 6 8.37 19.09 2.36
CA VAL A 6 7.19 18.42 1.81
C VAL A 6 6.37 17.88 2.97
N HIS A 7 5.09 18.23 3.01
CA HIS A 7 4.17 17.76 4.03
C HIS A 7 3.18 16.77 3.41
N LEU A 8 3.28 15.49 3.79
CA LEU A 8 2.37 14.43 3.36
C LEU A 8 1.56 13.96 4.58
N THR A 9 0.25 13.90 4.43
CA THR A 9 -0.67 13.52 5.51
C THR A 9 -1.69 12.51 5.04
N LEU A 10 -2.11 11.63 5.94
CA LEU A 10 -3.30 10.80 5.76
C LEU A 10 -4.56 11.67 5.93
N PRO A 11 -5.68 11.31 5.29
CA PRO A 11 -6.96 11.95 5.56
C PRO A 11 -7.43 11.68 6.99
N ALA A 12 -8.17 12.63 7.58
CA ALA A 12 -8.57 12.57 8.98
C ALA A 12 -9.38 11.30 9.33
N TRP A 13 -10.22 10.82 8.41
CA TRP A 13 -11.06 9.64 8.61
C TRP A 13 -10.25 8.36 8.95
N VAL A 14 -8.96 8.29 8.57
CA VAL A 14 -8.11 7.14 8.90
C VAL A 14 -8.01 6.92 10.42
N HIS A 15 -7.97 8.02 11.20
CA HIS A 15 -7.88 7.94 12.65
C HIS A 15 -9.14 7.39 13.30
N ASP A 16 -10.29 7.53 12.65
CA ASP A 16 -11.58 7.04 13.15
C ASP A 16 -11.81 5.56 12.80
N HIS A 17 -11.13 5.04 11.76
CA HIS A 17 -11.33 3.69 11.22
C HIS A 17 -10.22 2.70 11.57
N VAL A 18 -9.04 3.17 11.96
CA VAL A 18 -7.88 2.31 12.21
C VAL A 18 -7.58 2.22 13.69
N ASP A 19 -7.87 1.06 14.29
CA ASP A 19 -7.44 0.74 15.65
C ASP A 19 -6.04 0.10 15.62
N SER A 20 -5.02 0.85 16.02
CA SER A 20 -3.64 0.38 16.06
C SER A 20 -3.38 -0.65 17.18
N SER A 21 -4.31 -0.86 18.10
CA SER A 21 -4.22 -1.89 19.15
C SER A 21 -4.73 -3.26 18.69
N GLN A 22 -5.51 -3.30 17.61
CA GLN A 22 -6.05 -4.53 17.03
C GLN A 22 -4.93 -5.42 16.49
N ARG A 23 -5.08 -6.75 16.69
CA ARG A 23 -4.27 -7.77 16.04
C ARG A 23 -4.97 -8.28 14.78
N TYR A 24 -4.16 -8.59 13.77
CA TYR A 24 -4.60 -9.15 12.50
C TYR A 24 -3.91 -10.52 12.32
N ASP A 25 -4.49 -11.56 12.89
CA ASP A 25 -3.82 -12.86 13.10
C ASP A 25 -3.54 -13.65 11.81
N ASP A 26 -4.20 -13.31 10.70
CA ASP A 26 -3.99 -13.97 9.42
C ASP A 26 -3.73 -12.98 8.26
N ASP A 27 -3.23 -13.52 7.15
CA ASP A 27 -2.86 -12.73 5.98
C ASP A 27 -4.08 -12.12 5.28
N ALA A 28 -5.21 -12.83 5.28
CA ALA A 28 -6.44 -12.33 4.67
C ALA A 28 -6.99 -11.11 5.45
N ALA A 29 -6.96 -11.15 6.79
CA ALA A 29 -7.37 -10.02 7.62
C ALA A 29 -6.48 -8.78 7.38
N LYS A 30 -5.18 -8.97 7.17
CA LYS A 30 -4.25 -7.87 6.84
C LYS A 30 -4.57 -7.23 5.49
N VAL A 31 -4.85 -8.06 4.47
CA VAL A 31 -5.23 -7.57 3.14
C VAL A 31 -6.63 -6.97 3.15
N ALA A 32 -7.58 -7.52 3.92
CA ALA A 32 -8.90 -6.95 4.10
C ALA A 32 -8.84 -5.50 4.59
N LEU A 33 -7.94 -5.20 5.56
CA LEU A 33 -7.71 -3.83 5.99
C LEU A 33 -7.21 -2.94 4.84
N ALA A 34 -6.24 -3.41 4.05
CA ALA A 34 -5.73 -2.62 2.92
C ALA A 34 -6.82 -2.34 1.87
N ILE A 35 -7.70 -3.33 1.59
CA ILE A 35 -8.85 -3.18 0.69
C ILE A 35 -9.86 -2.19 1.28
N GLU A 36 -10.17 -2.30 2.57
CA GLU A 36 -11.08 -1.37 3.24
C GLU A 36 -10.56 0.08 3.20
N LEU A 37 -9.26 0.28 3.44
CA LEU A 37 -8.62 1.59 3.31
C LEU A 37 -8.73 2.14 1.88
N SER A 38 -8.56 1.30 0.86
CA SER A 38 -8.72 1.70 -0.54
C SER A 38 -10.16 2.13 -0.85
N ARG A 39 -11.16 1.38 -0.37
CA ARG A 39 -12.59 1.68 -0.52
C ARG A 39 -12.96 3.00 0.14
N LEU A 40 -12.59 3.18 1.41
CA LEU A 40 -12.86 4.41 2.17
C LEU A 40 -12.18 5.63 1.55
N ASN A 41 -10.98 5.47 0.99
CA ASN A 41 -10.27 6.56 0.32
C ASN A 41 -11.05 7.09 -0.89
N VAL A 42 -11.67 6.19 -1.65
CA VAL A 42 -12.56 6.54 -2.78
C VAL A 42 -13.86 7.18 -2.29
N GLU A 43 -14.56 6.55 -1.34
CA GLU A 43 -15.83 7.05 -0.80
C GLU A 43 -15.69 8.44 -0.18
N ALA A 44 -14.62 8.68 0.55
CA ALA A 44 -14.30 9.99 1.13
C ALA A 44 -13.77 11.01 0.10
N ARG A 45 -13.59 10.61 -1.17
CA ARG A 45 -12.97 11.42 -2.23
C ARG A 45 -11.62 12.01 -1.81
N SER A 46 -10.84 11.22 -1.09
CA SER A 46 -9.56 11.66 -0.53
C SER A 46 -8.34 11.13 -1.29
N GLY A 47 -8.53 10.39 -2.37
CA GLY A 47 -7.50 9.90 -3.29
C GLY A 47 -7.95 8.69 -4.08
N GLY A 48 -7.03 8.06 -4.81
CA GLY A 48 -7.28 6.89 -5.67
C GLY A 48 -7.53 5.59 -4.89
N PRO A 49 -7.89 4.49 -5.60
CA PRO A 49 -8.43 3.25 -5.04
C PRO A 49 -7.34 2.31 -4.48
N PHE A 50 -6.40 2.85 -3.72
CA PHE A 50 -5.27 2.09 -3.19
C PHE A 50 -5.10 2.31 -1.70
N GLY A 51 -4.88 1.21 -0.99
CA GLY A 51 -4.63 1.17 0.45
C GLY A 51 -3.52 0.17 0.79
N ALA A 52 -2.77 0.46 1.84
CA ALA A 52 -1.69 -0.38 2.32
C ALA A 52 -1.55 -0.29 3.85
N ALA A 53 -1.01 -1.34 4.47
CA ALA A 53 -0.72 -1.36 5.90
C ALA A 53 0.57 -2.14 6.18
N VAL A 54 1.41 -1.59 7.05
CA VAL A 54 2.64 -2.22 7.56
C VAL A 54 2.36 -2.81 8.93
N PHE A 55 2.69 -4.09 9.11
CA PHE A 55 2.51 -4.84 10.36
C PHE A 55 3.84 -5.28 10.94
N GLY A 56 3.90 -5.27 12.27
CA GLY A 56 5.02 -5.80 13.04
C GLY A 56 4.93 -7.31 13.28
N PRO A 57 5.93 -7.87 13.99
CA PRO A 57 5.98 -9.29 14.32
C PRO A 57 4.88 -9.75 15.29
N ASP A 58 4.18 -8.83 15.93
CA ASP A 58 3.06 -9.07 16.83
C ASP A 58 1.69 -8.96 16.12
N ASP A 59 1.68 -8.90 14.77
CA ASP A 59 0.51 -8.76 13.93
C ASP A 59 -0.31 -7.48 14.18
N ARG A 60 0.33 -6.44 14.76
CA ARG A 60 -0.26 -5.12 14.94
C ARG A 60 0.22 -4.13 13.89
N ILE A 61 -0.60 -3.12 13.65
CA ILE A 61 -0.32 -2.05 12.69
C ILE A 61 0.82 -1.17 13.22
N ILE A 62 1.87 -1.02 12.40
CA ILE A 62 2.91 0.00 12.57
C ILE A 62 2.45 1.31 11.92
N ALA A 63 1.97 1.22 10.68
CA ALA A 63 1.45 2.36 9.93
C ALA A 63 0.50 1.87 8.83
N VAL A 64 -0.35 2.78 8.36
CA VAL A 64 -1.18 2.57 7.16
C VAL A 64 -0.89 3.65 6.13
N GLY A 65 -1.29 3.41 4.90
CA GLY A 65 -1.21 4.36 3.80
C GLY A 65 -2.42 4.23 2.89
N VAL A 66 -2.82 5.36 2.34
CA VAL A 66 -3.78 5.43 1.23
C VAL A 66 -3.20 6.32 0.15
N ASN A 67 -3.66 6.15 -1.08
CA ASN A 67 -3.20 6.97 -2.19
C ASN A 67 -3.56 8.45 -1.98
N ARG A 68 -2.55 9.32 -2.09
CA ARG A 68 -2.67 10.76 -1.88
C ARG A 68 -2.03 11.58 -3.01
N VAL A 69 -1.88 10.99 -4.20
CA VAL A 69 -1.19 11.63 -5.34
C VAL A 69 -1.84 12.96 -5.70
N VAL A 70 -3.13 12.96 -6.03
CA VAL A 70 -3.87 14.16 -6.43
C VAL A 70 -3.95 15.17 -5.28
N PRO A 71 -4.38 14.80 -4.06
CA PRO A 71 -4.50 15.75 -2.96
C PRO A 71 -3.19 16.43 -2.53
N HIS A 72 -2.06 15.75 -2.72
CA HIS A 72 -0.74 16.30 -2.36
C HIS A 72 0.09 16.77 -3.56
N ALA A 73 -0.46 16.68 -4.78
CA ALA A 73 0.20 17.08 -6.02
C ALA A 73 1.61 16.46 -6.15
N THR A 74 1.74 15.16 -5.81
CA THR A 74 3.00 14.43 -5.93
C THR A 74 2.78 12.97 -6.31
N SER A 75 3.43 12.52 -7.37
CA SER A 75 3.38 11.12 -7.85
C SER A 75 3.98 10.11 -6.86
N LEU A 76 4.69 10.56 -5.82
CA LEU A 76 5.30 9.68 -4.82
C LEU A 76 4.33 9.23 -3.73
N ALA A 77 3.16 9.88 -3.60
CA ALA A 77 2.22 9.62 -2.51
C ALA A 77 1.28 8.41 -2.81
N HIS A 78 1.84 7.30 -3.30
CA HIS A 78 1.15 6.01 -3.39
C HIS A 78 0.89 5.44 -1.99
N ALA A 79 -0.09 4.56 -1.86
CA ALA A 79 -0.50 3.98 -0.58
C ALA A 79 0.66 3.28 0.14
N GLU A 80 1.42 2.44 -0.57
CA GLU A 80 2.57 1.72 -0.02
C GLU A 80 3.66 2.68 0.44
N ASN A 81 3.98 3.70 -0.38
CA ASN A 81 4.98 4.70 -0.03
C ASN A 81 4.56 5.50 1.20
N MET A 82 3.29 5.89 1.30
CA MET A 82 2.75 6.55 2.50
C MET A 82 2.90 5.66 3.73
N ALA A 83 2.54 4.37 3.63
CA ALA A 83 2.68 3.41 4.72
C ALA A 83 4.15 3.23 5.13
N TYR A 84 5.08 3.10 4.16
CA TYR A 84 6.50 2.98 4.44
C TYR A 84 7.08 4.21 5.13
N MET A 85 6.83 5.41 4.59
CA MET A 85 7.34 6.65 5.17
C MET A 85 6.85 6.83 6.61
N LEU A 86 5.56 6.56 6.88
CA LEU A 86 5.00 6.68 8.23
C LEU A 86 5.54 5.61 9.19
N ALA A 87 5.73 4.37 8.72
CA ALA A 87 6.34 3.31 9.51
C ALA A 87 7.80 3.64 9.86
N GLN A 88 8.59 4.08 8.88
CA GLN A 88 9.97 4.49 9.06
C GLN A 88 10.11 5.66 10.03
N GLN A 89 9.22 6.66 9.92
CA GLN A 89 9.15 7.78 10.86
C GLN A 89 8.80 7.31 12.28
N ARG A 90 7.81 6.44 12.43
CA ARG A 90 7.40 5.91 13.73
C ARG A 90 8.52 5.11 14.40
N LEU A 91 9.26 4.32 13.64
CA LEU A 91 10.34 3.47 14.15
C LEU A 91 11.71 4.15 14.15
N GLN A 92 11.81 5.38 13.61
CA GLN A 92 13.05 6.16 13.49
C GLN A 92 14.17 5.37 12.80
N THR A 93 13.82 4.67 11.72
CA THR A 93 14.75 3.87 10.91
C THR A 93 14.44 4.00 9.43
N PRO A 94 15.45 4.08 8.55
CA PRO A 94 15.24 4.05 7.10
C PRO A 94 14.95 2.63 6.57
N ARG A 95 15.19 1.58 7.37
CA ARG A 95 14.95 0.19 7.00
C ARG A 95 14.26 -0.54 8.14
N LEU A 96 13.01 -0.94 7.92
CA LEU A 96 12.11 -1.41 8.97
C LEU A 96 12.58 -2.71 9.62
N ASN A 97 13.06 -3.68 8.82
CA ASN A 97 13.50 -4.98 9.34
C ASN A 97 14.89 -4.99 9.98
N ASP A 98 15.54 -3.84 10.11
CA ASP A 98 16.72 -3.69 10.96
C ASP A 98 16.36 -3.56 12.45
N VAL A 99 15.12 -3.14 12.76
CA VAL A 99 14.67 -2.92 14.14
C VAL A 99 13.52 -3.83 14.57
N LEU A 100 12.71 -4.33 13.63
CA LEU A 100 11.61 -5.28 13.87
C LEU A 100 11.64 -6.37 12.82
N LYS A 101 11.38 -7.64 13.20
CA LYS A 101 11.35 -8.76 12.26
C LYS A 101 10.43 -9.88 12.75
N PRO A 102 9.54 -10.44 11.91
CA PRO A 102 9.28 -10.03 10.53
C PRO A 102 8.46 -8.74 10.42
N VAL A 103 8.66 -8.00 9.34
CA VAL A 103 7.81 -6.88 8.93
C VAL A 103 7.02 -7.29 7.69
N THR A 104 5.71 -7.06 7.72
CA THR A 104 4.80 -7.41 6.64
C THR A 104 4.17 -6.15 6.06
N LEU A 105 4.18 -6.00 4.72
CA LEU A 105 3.28 -5.10 4.01
C LEU A 105 2.09 -5.89 3.48
N ALA A 106 0.88 -5.42 3.75
CA ALA A 106 -0.33 -5.81 3.02
C ALA A 106 -0.77 -4.63 2.14
N THR A 107 -1.12 -4.92 0.89
CA THR A 107 -1.58 -3.92 -0.08
C THR A 107 -2.82 -4.41 -0.83
N SER A 108 -3.73 -3.48 -1.13
CA SER A 108 -4.97 -3.79 -1.88
C SER A 108 -4.69 -4.27 -3.30
N SER A 109 -3.57 -3.81 -3.90
CA SER A 109 -3.17 -4.18 -5.26
C SER A 109 -1.67 -4.44 -5.32
N GLN A 110 -1.24 -5.15 -6.35
CA GLN A 110 0.17 -5.40 -6.63
C GLN A 110 0.93 -4.06 -6.71
N PRO A 111 2.09 -3.94 -6.05
CA PRO A 111 2.91 -2.73 -6.16
C PRO A 111 3.31 -2.42 -7.61
N CYS A 112 3.07 -1.21 -8.07
CA CYS A 112 3.56 -0.68 -9.35
C CYS A 112 5.10 -0.61 -9.37
N CYS A 113 5.71 -0.26 -10.50
CA CYS A 113 7.17 -0.18 -10.62
C CYS A 113 7.84 0.72 -9.56
N GLN A 114 7.20 1.82 -9.17
CA GLN A 114 7.69 2.72 -8.13
C GLN A 114 7.64 2.07 -6.74
N CYS A 115 6.48 1.50 -6.36
CA CYS A 115 6.28 0.87 -5.06
C CYS A 115 7.06 -0.44 -4.93
N TYR A 116 7.27 -1.18 -6.02
CA TYR A 116 8.17 -2.33 -6.08
C TYR A 116 9.60 -1.95 -5.67
N GLY A 117 10.14 -0.87 -6.24
CA GLY A 117 11.45 -0.37 -5.84
C GLY A 117 11.49 0.05 -4.37
N ALA A 118 10.47 0.78 -3.91
CA ALA A 118 10.36 1.18 -2.51
C ALA A 118 10.30 -0.02 -1.55
N THR A 119 9.60 -1.10 -1.91
CA THR A 119 9.52 -2.35 -1.15
C THR A 119 10.89 -2.95 -0.82
N VAL A 120 11.80 -2.94 -1.80
CA VAL A 120 13.18 -3.44 -1.63
C VAL A 120 13.95 -2.61 -0.59
N TRP A 121 13.79 -1.29 -0.62
CA TRP A 121 14.53 -0.37 0.26
C TRP A 121 13.90 -0.19 1.64
N ALA A 122 12.58 -0.26 1.73
CA ALA A 122 11.87 -0.10 3.01
C ALA A 122 12.23 -1.18 4.04
N GLY A 123 12.66 -2.37 3.57
CA GLY A 123 13.07 -3.46 4.44
C GLY A 123 11.86 -4.15 5.06
N ILE A 124 11.07 -4.82 4.23
CA ILE A 124 10.05 -5.76 4.68
C ILE A 124 10.51 -7.20 4.48
N ASP A 125 9.88 -8.14 5.15
CA ASP A 125 10.14 -9.58 5.04
C ASP A 125 9.01 -10.31 4.29
N ARG A 126 7.82 -9.73 4.27
CA ARG A 126 6.64 -10.32 3.63
C ARG A 126 5.81 -9.26 2.90
N LEU A 127 5.37 -9.60 1.70
CA LEU A 127 4.47 -8.80 0.86
C LEU A 127 3.19 -9.59 0.59
N LEU A 128 2.05 -9.05 1.03
CA LEU A 128 0.71 -9.62 0.85
C LEU A 128 -0.08 -8.76 -0.13
N ILE A 129 -0.64 -9.38 -1.18
CA ILE A 129 -1.23 -8.67 -2.32
C ILE A 129 -2.66 -9.13 -2.56
N GLY A 130 -3.57 -8.17 -2.74
CA GLY A 130 -4.95 -8.38 -3.19
C GLY A 130 -5.05 -8.55 -4.70
N ALA A 131 -5.43 -7.50 -5.41
CA ALA A 131 -5.53 -7.48 -6.87
C ALA A 131 -4.16 -7.54 -7.55
N ARG A 132 -4.13 -8.04 -8.79
CA ARG A 132 -2.92 -8.06 -9.62
C ARG A 132 -2.78 -6.78 -10.43
N ALA A 133 -1.60 -6.53 -10.98
CA ALA A 133 -1.38 -5.39 -11.90
C ALA A 133 -2.28 -5.47 -13.14
N GLU A 134 -2.47 -6.67 -13.70
CA GLU A 134 -3.39 -6.88 -14.82
C GLU A 134 -4.85 -6.53 -14.48
N ASP A 135 -5.29 -6.71 -13.22
CA ASP A 135 -6.62 -6.30 -12.77
C ASP A 135 -6.74 -4.79 -12.70
N VAL A 136 -5.71 -4.13 -12.13
CA VAL A 136 -5.66 -2.66 -12.07
C VAL A 136 -5.79 -2.07 -13.47
N MET A 137 -4.94 -2.50 -14.40
CA MET A 137 -4.96 -2.02 -15.80
C MET A 137 -6.24 -2.34 -16.55
N ALA A 138 -6.90 -3.47 -16.25
CA ALA A 138 -8.15 -3.88 -16.92
C ALA A 138 -9.39 -3.18 -16.37
N LEU A 139 -9.40 -2.81 -15.09
CA LEU A 139 -10.56 -2.26 -14.37
C LEU A 139 -10.49 -0.74 -14.18
N THR A 140 -9.33 -0.16 -14.46
CA THR A 140 -9.07 1.29 -14.37
C THR A 140 -8.24 1.73 -15.58
N GLU A 141 -7.85 3.01 -15.65
CA GLU A 141 -6.93 3.51 -16.69
C GLU A 141 -5.49 3.71 -16.14
N PHE A 142 -5.17 3.17 -14.97
CA PHE A 142 -3.83 3.27 -14.41
C PHE A 142 -2.83 2.40 -15.17
N ASP A 143 -1.62 2.94 -15.35
CA ASP A 143 -0.44 2.22 -15.82
C ASP A 143 0.44 1.83 -14.62
N GLU A 144 0.75 0.55 -14.49
CA GLU A 144 1.58 0.02 -13.39
C GLU A 144 3.10 0.14 -13.67
N GLY A 145 3.47 0.59 -14.87
CA GLY A 145 4.86 0.72 -15.30
C GLY A 145 5.59 -0.62 -15.45
N PRO A 146 6.87 -0.58 -15.84
CA PRO A 146 7.65 -1.78 -16.12
C PRO A 146 8.14 -2.46 -14.84
N LEU A 147 7.97 -3.78 -14.76
CA LEU A 147 8.56 -4.64 -13.74
C LEU A 147 9.50 -5.67 -14.38
N PRO A 148 10.48 -6.22 -13.62
CA PRO A 148 11.22 -7.39 -14.08
C PRO A 148 10.27 -8.55 -14.43
N ALA A 149 10.56 -9.33 -15.47
CA ALA A 149 9.71 -10.46 -15.86
C ALA A 149 9.51 -11.46 -14.68
N ASP A 150 10.53 -11.70 -13.88
CA ASP A 150 10.50 -12.50 -12.66
C ASP A 150 10.53 -11.59 -11.41
N TRP A 151 9.62 -10.63 -11.31
CA TRP A 151 9.59 -9.66 -10.21
C TRP A 151 9.39 -10.31 -8.83
N VAL A 152 8.64 -11.42 -8.77
CA VAL A 152 8.46 -12.19 -7.53
C VAL A 152 9.78 -12.83 -7.12
N GLY A 153 10.44 -13.58 -8.01
CA GLY A 153 11.73 -14.20 -7.72
C GLY A 153 12.82 -13.18 -7.37
N GLU A 154 12.76 -11.96 -7.92
CA GLU A 154 13.67 -10.87 -7.52
C GLU A 154 13.45 -10.41 -6.07
N LEU A 155 12.20 -10.37 -5.59
CA LEU A 155 11.91 -10.09 -4.17
C LEU A 155 12.33 -11.26 -3.26
N GLU A 156 12.01 -12.50 -3.65
CA GLU A 156 12.35 -13.69 -2.89
C GLU A 156 13.88 -13.87 -2.73
N ARG A 157 14.66 -13.58 -3.78
CA ARG A 157 16.14 -13.56 -3.71
C ARG A 157 16.67 -12.53 -2.69
N ARG A 158 15.88 -11.51 -2.37
CA ARG A 158 16.17 -10.50 -1.35
C ARG A 158 15.59 -10.83 0.03
N GLY A 159 15.00 -12.03 0.17
CA GLY A 159 14.41 -12.49 1.42
C GLY A 159 13.01 -11.97 1.70
N ILE A 160 12.31 -11.44 0.69
CA ILE A 160 10.93 -10.94 0.80
C ILE A 160 9.98 -12.02 0.27
N ALA A 161 9.26 -12.69 1.16
CA ALA A 161 8.24 -13.67 0.78
C ALA A 161 7.00 -12.95 0.18
N VAL A 162 6.51 -13.44 -0.96
CA VAL A 162 5.37 -12.83 -1.67
C VAL A 162 4.16 -13.77 -1.65
N VAL A 163 3.03 -13.28 -1.14
CA VAL A 163 1.74 -13.97 -1.18
C VAL A 163 0.76 -13.15 -2.00
N ARG A 164 0.15 -13.76 -3.00
CA ARG A 164 -0.72 -13.08 -3.98
C ARG A 164 -2.15 -13.58 -3.92
N ASP A 165 -3.04 -12.82 -4.53
CA ASP A 165 -4.46 -13.18 -4.75
C ASP A 165 -5.29 -13.30 -3.45
N LEU A 166 -4.85 -12.65 -2.38
CA LEU A 166 -5.60 -12.60 -1.12
C LEU A 166 -6.81 -11.67 -1.27
N LEU A 167 -8.03 -12.22 -1.14
CA LEU A 167 -9.28 -11.46 -1.33
C LEU A 167 -9.30 -10.69 -2.66
N ARG A 168 -8.74 -11.29 -3.74
CA ARG A 168 -8.56 -10.63 -5.03
C ARG A 168 -9.87 -10.06 -5.58
N GLU A 169 -10.99 -10.80 -5.47
CA GLU A 169 -12.30 -10.34 -5.97
C GLU A 169 -12.79 -9.09 -5.23
N ASP A 170 -12.60 -9.02 -3.92
CA ASP A 170 -12.96 -7.84 -3.12
C ASP A 170 -12.11 -6.62 -3.51
N ALA A 171 -10.82 -6.81 -3.73
CA ALA A 171 -9.93 -5.77 -4.23
C ALA A 171 -10.34 -5.29 -5.64
N CYS A 172 -10.64 -6.22 -6.55
CA CYS A 172 -11.13 -5.92 -7.89
C CYS A 172 -12.48 -5.19 -7.87
N ALA A 173 -13.35 -5.46 -6.91
CA ALA A 173 -14.62 -4.75 -6.77
C ALA A 173 -14.42 -3.24 -6.50
N VAL A 174 -13.43 -2.86 -5.67
CA VAL A 174 -13.10 -1.45 -5.43
C VAL A 174 -12.54 -0.79 -6.69
N LEU A 175 -11.63 -1.47 -7.40
CA LEU A 175 -11.05 -0.97 -8.65
C LEU A 175 -12.12 -0.75 -9.72
N ARG A 176 -13.02 -1.72 -9.89
CA ARG A 176 -14.13 -1.65 -10.85
C ARG A 176 -15.06 -0.46 -10.55
N ALA A 177 -15.47 -0.32 -9.29
CA ALA A 177 -16.34 0.78 -8.89
C ALA A 177 -15.66 2.15 -9.15
N TYR A 178 -14.36 2.25 -8.94
CA TYR A 178 -13.60 3.46 -9.22
C TYR A 178 -13.52 3.77 -10.72
N GLY A 179 -13.20 2.77 -11.55
CA GLY A 179 -13.14 2.92 -13.01
C GLY A 179 -14.51 3.29 -13.61
N GLU A 180 -15.59 2.60 -13.20
CA GLU A 180 -16.96 2.90 -13.65
C GLU A 180 -17.44 4.30 -13.23
N ALA A 181 -16.95 4.81 -12.12
CA ALA A 181 -17.26 6.17 -11.67
C ALA A 181 -16.46 7.27 -12.39
N GLY A 182 -15.52 6.90 -13.29
CA GLY A 182 -14.64 7.85 -13.97
C GLY A 182 -13.69 8.56 -13.01
N GLY A 183 -13.05 7.81 -12.12
CA GLY A 183 -12.11 8.36 -11.15
C GLY A 183 -10.89 9.03 -11.81
N ASP A 184 -10.23 9.92 -11.07
CA ASP A 184 -9.04 10.64 -11.53
C ASP A 184 -7.88 9.68 -11.88
N HIS A 185 -7.23 9.93 -13.02
CA HIS A 185 -6.00 9.23 -13.44
C HIS A 185 -4.79 10.15 -13.24
N TYR A 186 -3.61 9.58 -12.90
CA TYR A 186 -2.39 10.35 -12.62
C TYR A 186 -1.13 9.51 -12.88
#